data_d427fe25075a7fb323a4600d72aa8d4b
#
_entry.id   d427fe25075a7fb323a4600d72aa8d4b
#
_cell.length_a   1.000
_cell.length_b   1.000
_cell.length_c   1.000
_cell.angle_alpha   90.00
_cell.angle_beta   90.00
_cell.angle_gamma   90.00
#
_symmetry.space_group_name_H-M   'P 1'
#
loop_
_entity.id
_entity.type
_entity.pdbx_description
1 polymer ?
#
loop_
_entity_poly.entity_id
_entity_poly.type
_entity_poly.pdbx_seq_one_letter_code
_entity_poly.pdbx_strand_id
1 'polypeptide(L)'
;LRRVSLDLVGLLPTAEEARAFLADSSPNKRDRLIDDLLGRDIDYTEHWLTFWNDLLRNDYDGTGFITGGRKQISGWLYEALRQNKSFDAMVRELIAPPDAESFGFIDGIKWRGTVSVAQSLPIQFSQNVSQSLLGINMKCASCHDSFIDRWTLAEAYGLAAIYSEEPLELFRCDKPTGVIAEAAWPFPEIGQIDPAATKQERLDQLADLFVHPENGRVPRTIVNRLWGQLMGRGIVHPLDAMGTEPWDADLLDWLASDFQQNGYDLKRTLRLIVTSHAYQSSGDAVGGVAEGGNYTYNGPSPKRLTAEQFVDAIWQLSGSAPAAFDAPFSRGVVS
;
A
#
# COMPACT_ATOMS: atom_id res chain seq x y z
N LEU A 1 -12.18 -0.85 22.54
CA LEU A 1 -11.27 -2.00 22.61
C LEU A 1 -11.32 -2.82 21.32
N ARG A 2 -12.42 -3.56 21.02
CA ARG A 2 -12.51 -4.49 19.87
C ARG A 2 -12.08 -3.87 18.54
N ARG A 3 -12.54 -2.67 18.20
CA ARG A 3 -12.21 -2.01 16.94
C ARG A 3 -10.69 -1.80 16.79
N VAL A 4 -10.05 -1.22 17.80
CA VAL A 4 -8.62 -0.92 17.72
C VAL A 4 -7.76 -2.19 17.71
N SER A 5 -8.17 -3.27 18.39
CA SER A 5 -7.48 -4.56 18.31
C SER A 5 -7.54 -5.13 16.88
N LEU A 6 -8.73 -5.16 16.28
CA LEU A 6 -8.90 -5.60 14.90
C LEU A 6 -8.15 -4.70 13.89
N ASP A 7 -8.13 -3.39 14.12
CA ASP A 7 -7.50 -2.44 13.21
C ASP A 7 -5.96 -2.45 13.29
N LEU A 8 -5.37 -2.71 14.45
CA LEU A 8 -3.92 -2.69 14.64
C LEU A 8 -3.26 -4.06 14.55
N VAL A 9 -3.90 -5.10 15.08
CA VAL A 9 -3.32 -6.44 15.16
C VAL A 9 -4.20 -7.53 14.53
N GLY A 10 -5.39 -7.18 14.03
CA GLY A 10 -6.30 -8.07 13.31
C GLY A 10 -7.00 -9.12 14.16
N LEU A 11 -6.77 -9.16 15.46
CA LEU A 11 -7.30 -10.16 16.38
C LEU A 11 -8.36 -9.56 17.32
N LEU A 12 -9.26 -10.39 17.81
CA LEU A 12 -10.14 -10.00 18.91
C LEU A 12 -9.36 -9.87 20.20
N PRO A 13 -9.74 -8.94 21.11
CA PRO A 13 -9.18 -8.95 22.45
C PRO A 13 -9.64 -10.23 23.18
N THR A 14 -8.79 -10.79 24.03
CA THR A 14 -9.17 -11.89 24.92
C THR A 14 -10.18 -11.42 25.95
N ALA A 15 -10.88 -12.38 26.57
CA ALA A 15 -11.80 -12.07 27.67
C ALA A 15 -11.09 -11.43 28.87
N GLU A 16 -9.86 -11.80 29.12
CA GLU A 16 -9.03 -11.23 30.20
C GLU A 16 -8.65 -9.78 29.88
N GLU A 17 -8.14 -9.49 28.71
CA GLU A 17 -7.82 -8.13 28.23
C GLU A 17 -9.07 -7.23 28.28
N ALA A 18 -10.21 -7.75 27.86
CA ALA A 18 -11.46 -7.00 27.89
C ALA A 18 -11.88 -6.65 29.33
N ARG A 19 -11.80 -7.60 30.26
CA ARG A 19 -12.10 -7.34 31.69
C ARG A 19 -11.11 -6.35 32.31
N ALA A 20 -9.81 -6.52 32.05
CA ALA A 20 -8.77 -5.62 32.54
C ALA A 20 -8.99 -4.19 32.04
N PHE A 21 -9.26 -4.01 30.74
CA PHE A 21 -9.54 -2.70 30.16
C PHE A 21 -10.79 -2.04 30.74
N LEU A 22 -11.86 -2.82 30.99
CA LEU A 22 -13.08 -2.29 31.58
C LEU A 22 -12.90 -1.89 33.06
N ALA A 23 -12.11 -2.65 33.80
CA ALA A 23 -11.81 -2.39 35.22
C ALA A 23 -10.84 -1.21 35.41
N ASP A 24 -10.05 -0.89 34.42
CA ASP A 24 -9.09 0.22 34.47
C ASP A 24 -9.82 1.57 34.40
N SER A 25 -9.70 2.37 35.48
CA SER A 25 -10.29 3.71 35.59
C SER A 25 -9.35 4.84 35.19
N SER A 26 -8.11 4.52 34.76
CA SER A 26 -7.13 5.57 34.45
C SER A 26 -7.49 6.33 33.17
N PRO A 27 -7.24 7.64 33.12
CA PRO A 27 -7.64 8.49 31.99
C PRO A 27 -6.89 8.15 30.69
N ASN A 28 -5.68 7.61 30.77
CA ASN A 28 -4.82 7.26 29.65
C ASN A 28 -4.88 5.78 29.27
N LYS A 29 -5.89 5.03 29.70
CA LYS A 29 -6.00 3.59 29.42
C LYS A 29 -6.08 3.26 27.92
N ARG A 30 -6.65 4.18 27.13
CA ARG A 30 -6.75 3.99 25.66
C ARG A 30 -5.39 4.12 25.01
N ASP A 31 -4.60 5.12 25.39
CA ASP A 31 -3.26 5.34 24.84
C ASP A 31 -2.34 4.17 25.19
N ARG A 32 -2.37 3.70 26.43
CA ARG A 32 -1.60 2.52 26.86
C ARG A 32 -1.99 1.26 26.10
N LEU A 33 -3.29 1.05 25.87
CA LEU A 33 -3.75 -0.08 25.06
C LEU A 33 -3.22 0.01 23.62
N ILE A 34 -3.24 1.19 23.02
CA ILE A 34 -2.74 1.41 21.66
C ILE A 34 -1.23 1.14 21.62
N ASP A 35 -0.48 1.64 22.60
CA ASP A 35 0.96 1.42 22.69
C ASP A 35 1.29 -0.08 22.89
N ASP A 36 0.52 -0.79 23.70
CA ASP A 36 0.65 -2.23 23.90
C ASP A 36 0.37 -3.01 22.59
N LEU A 37 -0.72 -2.68 21.88
CA LEU A 37 -1.05 -3.33 20.62
C LEU A 37 0.02 -3.10 19.55
N LEU A 38 0.52 -1.87 19.40
CA LEU A 38 1.59 -1.55 18.46
C LEU A 38 2.95 -2.18 18.84
N GLY A 39 3.13 -2.49 20.13
CA GLY A 39 4.29 -3.22 20.65
C GLY A 39 4.25 -4.73 20.41
N ARG A 40 3.12 -5.29 19.98
CA ARG A 40 2.98 -6.71 19.62
C ARG A 40 3.51 -6.95 18.22
N ASP A 41 4.83 -6.95 18.06
CA ASP A 41 5.49 -6.93 16.76
C ASP A 41 5.04 -8.06 15.83
N ILE A 42 4.82 -9.27 16.35
CA ILE A 42 4.37 -10.43 15.55
C ILE A 42 2.93 -10.21 15.07
N ASP A 43 1.99 -9.94 15.97
CA ASP A 43 0.57 -9.75 15.63
C ASP A 43 0.39 -8.58 14.67
N TYR A 44 1.10 -7.46 14.92
CA TYR A 44 1.14 -6.31 14.03
C TYR A 44 1.63 -6.70 12.63
N THR A 45 2.77 -7.39 12.56
CA THR A 45 3.39 -7.76 11.30
C THR A 45 2.48 -8.69 10.49
N GLU A 46 1.94 -9.73 11.09
CA GLU A 46 1.04 -10.67 10.43
C GLU A 46 -0.24 -10.00 9.94
N HIS A 47 -0.79 -9.06 10.70
CA HIS A 47 -1.96 -8.30 10.28
C HIS A 47 -1.66 -7.41 9.07
N TRP A 48 -0.61 -6.61 9.16
CA TRP A 48 -0.28 -5.64 8.11
C TRP A 48 0.36 -6.29 6.88
N LEU A 49 0.89 -7.50 7.01
CA LEU A 49 1.47 -8.25 5.88
C LEU A 49 0.43 -8.47 4.77
N THR A 50 -0.81 -8.80 5.11
CA THR A 50 -1.89 -8.96 4.11
C THR A 50 -2.15 -7.65 3.36
N PHE A 51 -2.29 -6.54 4.09
CA PHE A 51 -2.46 -5.22 3.48
C PHE A 51 -1.32 -4.88 2.51
N TRP A 52 -0.08 -5.11 2.92
CA TRP A 52 1.08 -4.80 2.09
C TRP A 52 1.23 -5.77 0.91
N ASN A 53 0.95 -7.06 1.09
CA ASN A 53 0.94 -8.03 0.00
C ASN A 53 -0.06 -7.62 -1.10
N ASP A 54 -1.26 -7.23 -0.72
CA ASP A 54 -2.28 -6.73 -1.66
C ASP A 54 -1.82 -5.44 -2.34
N LEU A 55 -1.33 -4.46 -1.57
CA LEU A 55 -0.87 -3.18 -2.09
C LEU A 55 0.27 -3.33 -3.09
N LEU A 56 1.27 -4.15 -2.76
CA LEU A 56 2.45 -4.41 -3.58
C LEU A 56 2.21 -5.53 -4.60
N ARG A 57 1.00 -6.10 -4.66
CA ARG A 57 0.64 -7.24 -5.53
C ARG A 57 1.59 -8.43 -5.36
N ASN A 58 2.04 -8.67 -4.15
CA ASN A 58 2.98 -9.74 -3.83
C ASN A 58 2.28 -11.09 -3.60
N ASP A 59 1.01 -11.11 -3.24
CA ASP A 59 0.22 -12.33 -3.07
C ASP A 59 -0.66 -12.59 -4.29
N TYR A 60 -0.04 -13.04 -5.38
CA TYR A 60 -0.73 -13.41 -6.61
C TYR A 60 -0.30 -14.80 -7.08
N ASP A 61 -1.09 -15.80 -6.70
CA ASP A 61 -1.02 -17.14 -7.28
C ASP A 61 -1.86 -17.17 -8.54
N GLY A 62 -1.21 -17.02 -9.68
CA GLY A 62 -1.90 -17.01 -10.96
C GLY A 62 -2.39 -18.38 -11.38
N THR A 63 -3.33 -18.34 -12.30
CA THR A 63 -3.75 -19.50 -13.10
C THR A 63 -2.58 -20.06 -13.89
N GLY A 64 -2.71 -21.24 -14.49
CA GLY A 64 -1.64 -21.93 -15.23
C GLY A 64 -0.92 -21.17 -16.36
N PHE A 65 -1.31 -19.93 -16.64
CA PHE A 65 -0.65 -19.03 -17.58
C PHE A 65 0.49 -18.19 -16.97
N ILE A 66 0.71 -18.26 -15.66
CA ILE A 66 1.73 -17.50 -14.97
C ILE A 66 2.85 -18.44 -14.52
N THR A 67 4.09 -18.00 -14.68
CA THR A 67 5.27 -18.71 -14.21
C THR A 67 5.73 -18.12 -12.89
N GLY A 68 5.49 -18.86 -11.80
CA GLY A 68 5.78 -18.40 -10.45
C GLY A 68 4.77 -17.35 -9.96
N GLY A 69 4.43 -17.38 -8.68
CA GLY A 69 3.61 -16.35 -8.03
C GLY A 69 4.46 -15.13 -7.63
N ARG A 70 3.82 -14.12 -7.09
CA ARG A 70 4.47 -12.90 -6.58
C ARG A 70 4.72 -12.95 -5.08
N LYS A 71 5.13 -14.09 -4.55
CA LYS A 71 5.51 -14.23 -3.12
C LYS A 71 6.99 -13.97 -2.87
N GLN A 72 7.69 -13.36 -3.84
CA GLN A 72 9.14 -13.23 -3.82
C GLN A 72 9.65 -12.32 -2.70
N ILE A 73 8.87 -11.31 -2.30
CA ILE A 73 9.27 -10.33 -1.26
C ILE A 73 8.65 -10.61 0.11
N SER A 74 7.93 -11.73 0.31
CA SER A 74 7.21 -11.99 1.57
C SER A 74 8.13 -12.01 2.80
N GLY A 75 9.30 -12.62 2.70
CA GLY A 75 10.28 -12.65 3.80
C GLY A 75 10.84 -11.26 4.11
N TRP A 76 11.26 -10.53 3.09
CA TRP A 76 11.73 -9.14 3.23
C TRP A 76 10.65 -8.25 3.83
N LEU A 77 9.43 -8.35 3.34
CA LEU A 77 8.29 -7.54 3.79
C LEU A 77 7.94 -7.83 5.24
N TYR A 78 7.94 -9.12 5.63
CA TYR A 78 7.73 -9.53 7.01
C TYR A 78 8.77 -8.90 7.95
N GLU A 79 10.05 -8.99 7.62
CA GLU A 79 11.12 -8.40 8.43
C GLU A 79 11.08 -6.87 8.45
N ALA A 80 10.76 -6.23 7.32
CA ALA A 80 10.61 -4.78 7.25
C ALA A 80 9.50 -4.27 8.19
N LEU A 81 8.36 -4.97 8.22
CA LEU A 81 7.24 -4.64 9.11
C LEU A 81 7.59 -4.94 10.58
N ARG A 82 8.18 -6.10 10.86
CA ARG A 82 8.56 -6.50 12.21
C ARG A 82 9.55 -5.54 12.87
N GLN A 83 10.49 -5.03 12.07
CA GLN A 83 11.50 -4.06 12.52
C GLN A 83 11.02 -2.62 12.45
N ASN A 84 9.78 -2.37 12.02
CA ASN A 84 9.25 -1.04 11.76
C ASN A 84 10.20 -0.22 10.87
N LYS A 85 10.70 -0.85 9.79
CA LYS A 85 11.57 -0.16 8.82
C LYS A 85 10.86 1.09 8.30
N SER A 86 11.57 2.20 8.21
CA SER A 86 11.00 3.45 7.72
C SER A 86 10.48 3.30 6.29
N PHE A 87 9.36 3.93 5.99
CA PHE A 87 8.68 3.72 4.70
C PHE A 87 9.49 4.24 3.50
N ASP A 88 10.26 5.30 3.67
CA ASP A 88 11.19 5.80 2.65
C ASP A 88 12.29 4.77 2.32
N ALA A 89 12.86 4.11 3.33
CA ALA A 89 13.80 3.01 3.12
C ALA A 89 13.12 1.82 2.43
N MET A 90 11.89 1.48 2.82
CA MET A 90 11.11 0.43 2.13
C MET A 90 10.90 0.79 0.65
N VAL A 91 10.50 2.01 0.34
CA VAL A 91 10.29 2.47 -1.05
C VAL A 91 11.58 2.40 -1.85
N ARG A 92 12.70 2.84 -1.27
CA ARG A 92 14.01 2.78 -1.92
C ARG A 92 14.42 1.35 -2.26
N GLU A 93 14.34 0.44 -1.30
CA GLU A 93 14.68 -0.97 -1.48
C GLU A 93 13.74 -1.70 -2.45
N LEU A 94 12.48 -1.29 -2.56
CA LEU A 94 11.53 -1.86 -3.51
C LEU A 94 11.81 -1.40 -4.96
N ILE A 95 12.26 -0.16 -5.16
CA ILE A 95 12.51 0.41 -6.50
C ILE A 95 13.92 0.08 -6.99
N ALA A 96 14.92 0.24 -6.13
CA ALA A 96 16.32 -0.06 -6.38
C ALA A 96 16.81 -1.12 -5.39
N PRO A 97 16.45 -2.39 -5.59
CA PRO A 97 16.78 -3.47 -4.65
C PRO A 97 18.27 -3.60 -4.42
N PRO A 98 18.75 -3.57 -3.17
CA PRO A 98 20.16 -3.77 -2.86
C PRO A 98 20.61 -5.23 -3.04
N ASP A 99 19.64 -6.15 -3.00
CA ASP A 99 19.84 -7.59 -3.12
C ASP A 99 18.61 -8.30 -3.70
N ALA A 100 18.61 -9.63 -3.67
CA ALA A 100 17.52 -10.44 -4.23
C ALA A 100 16.25 -10.46 -3.38
N GLU A 101 16.28 -10.04 -2.12
CA GLU A 101 15.15 -10.20 -1.19
C GLU A 101 13.97 -9.30 -1.52
N SER A 102 14.22 -8.05 -1.93
CA SER A 102 13.18 -7.10 -2.36
C SER A 102 12.99 -7.01 -3.88
N PHE A 103 13.85 -7.69 -4.67
CA PHE A 103 13.84 -7.62 -6.13
C PHE A 103 12.51 -8.06 -6.76
N GLY A 104 11.78 -8.96 -6.12
CA GLY A 104 10.52 -9.49 -6.64
C GLY A 104 9.45 -8.43 -6.93
N PHE A 105 9.51 -7.26 -6.28
CA PHE A 105 8.56 -6.18 -6.54
C PHE A 105 8.69 -5.64 -7.98
N ILE A 106 9.91 -5.42 -8.45
CA ILE A 106 10.16 -4.90 -9.80
C ILE A 106 10.27 -6.00 -10.87
N ASP A 107 10.50 -7.27 -10.48
CA ASP A 107 10.63 -8.39 -11.44
C ASP A 107 9.31 -8.72 -12.17
N GLY A 108 8.19 -8.35 -11.60
CA GLY A 108 6.89 -8.49 -12.23
C GLY A 108 6.40 -9.94 -12.37
N ILE A 109 5.31 -10.10 -13.10
CA ILE A 109 4.70 -11.40 -13.41
C ILE A 109 5.18 -11.89 -14.77
N LYS A 110 5.73 -13.10 -14.80
CA LYS A 110 6.18 -13.74 -16.06
C LYS A 110 5.05 -14.60 -16.61
N TRP A 111 4.45 -14.15 -17.69
CA TRP A 111 3.39 -14.88 -18.38
C TRP A 111 3.96 -15.96 -19.28
N ARG A 112 3.19 -17.05 -19.47
CA ARG A 112 3.48 -18.10 -20.45
C ARG A 112 2.78 -17.77 -21.76
N GLY A 113 3.50 -17.90 -22.88
CA GLY A 113 2.96 -17.66 -24.22
C GLY A 113 3.03 -16.18 -24.64
N THR A 114 2.32 -15.87 -25.72
CA THR A 114 2.24 -14.51 -26.27
C THR A 114 1.28 -13.68 -25.42
N VAL A 115 1.74 -12.54 -24.95
CA VAL A 115 0.95 -11.59 -24.18
C VAL A 115 0.87 -10.25 -24.87
N SER A 116 -0.14 -9.46 -24.55
CA SER A 116 -0.22 -8.07 -24.95
C SER A 116 1.00 -7.28 -24.47
N VAL A 117 1.42 -6.29 -25.23
CA VAL A 117 2.53 -5.40 -24.85
C VAL A 117 2.28 -4.73 -23.51
N ALA A 118 1.00 -4.43 -23.20
CA ALA A 118 0.59 -3.90 -21.89
C ALA A 118 0.88 -4.84 -20.69
N GLN A 119 1.29 -6.07 -20.95
CA GLN A 119 1.70 -7.06 -19.95
C GLN A 119 3.21 -7.33 -19.96
N SER A 120 3.98 -6.60 -20.77
CA SER A 120 5.45 -6.69 -20.75
C SER A 120 6.00 -6.24 -19.39
N LEU A 121 7.17 -6.75 -19.00
CA LEU A 121 7.77 -6.42 -17.70
C LEU A 121 7.97 -4.91 -17.49
N PRO A 122 8.48 -4.13 -18.46
CA PRO A 122 8.59 -2.68 -18.29
C PRO A 122 7.25 -1.99 -18.05
N ILE A 123 6.21 -2.38 -18.76
CA ILE A 123 4.86 -1.81 -18.57
C ILE A 123 4.27 -2.22 -17.23
N GLN A 124 4.44 -3.47 -16.80
CA GLN A 124 4.04 -3.90 -15.45
C GLN A 124 4.76 -3.10 -14.37
N PHE A 125 6.06 -2.84 -14.54
CA PHE A 125 6.83 -1.99 -13.62
C PHE A 125 6.19 -0.60 -13.50
N SER A 126 5.96 0.09 -14.63
CA SER A 126 5.29 1.40 -14.64
C SER A 126 3.94 1.38 -13.92
N GLN A 127 3.09 0.39 -14.23
CA GLN A 127 1.78 0.24 -13.59
C GLN A 127 1.88 -0.05 -12.08
N ASN A 128 2.85 -0.88 -11.66
CA ASN A 128 2.99 -1.28 -10.26
C ASN A 128 3.52 -0.14 -9.40
N VAL A 129 4.63 0.50 -9.80
CA VAL A 129 5.22 1.58 -9.01
C VAL A 129 4.30 2.79 -8.94
N SER A 130 3.62 3.13 -10.04
CA SER A 130 2.69 4.25 -10.08
C SER A 130 1.47 4.00 -9.19
N GLN A 131 0.85 2.83 -9.27
CA GLN A 131 -0.33 2.51 -8.48
C GLN A 131 0.01 2.32 -6.99
N SER A 132 1.04 1.52 -6.69
CA SER A 132 1.37 1.17 -5.30
C SER A 132 1.93 2.35 -4.52
N LEU A 133 2.75 3.20 -5.14
CA LEU A 133 3.51 4.22 -4.41
C LEU A 133 3.03 5.66 -4.69
N LEU A 134 2.44 5.92 -5.87
CA LEU A 134 1.99 7.26 -6.24
C LEU A 134 0.46 7.41 -6.24
N GLY A 135 -0.29 6.31 -6.12
CA GLY A 135 -1.75 6.35 -6.25
C GLY A 135 -2.21 6.79 -7.63
N ILE A 136 -1.51 6.33 -8.67
CA ILE A 136 -1.78 6.64 -10.07
C ILE A 136 -2.08 5.35 -10.82
N ASN A 137 -3.23 5.26 -11.46
CA ASN A 137 -3.59 4.11 -12.28
C ASN A 137 -3.15 4.30 -13.73
N MET A 138 -1.97 3.77 -14.08
CA MET A 138 -1.41 3.83 -15.43
C MET A 138 -1.96 2.75 -16.40
N LYS A 139 -2.95 1.94 -16.02
CA LYS A 139 -3.45 0.84 -16.89
C LYS A 139 -4.01 1.35 -18.22
N CYS A 140 -4.85 2.38 -18.20
CA CYS A 140 -5.35 2.97 -19.44
C CYS A 140 -4.21 3.60 -20.24
N ALA A 141 -3.35 4.37 -19.57
CA ALA A 141 -2.21 5.04 -20.18
C ALA A 141 -1.18 4.07 -20.78
N SER A 142 -1.19 2.79 -20.40
CA SER A 142 -0.33 1.76 -20.98
C SER A 142 -0.76 1.28 -22.38
N CYS A 143 -1.97 1.67 -22.85
CA CYS A 143 -2.50 1.30 -24.15
C CYS A 143 -2.82 2.51 -25.05
N HIS A 144 -3.28 3.59 -24.44
CA HIS A 144 -3.68 4.86 -25.09
C HIS A 144 -3.72 5.95 -24.01
N ASP A 145 -3.80 7.21 -24.39
CA ASP A 145 -3.99 8.29 -23.42
C ASP A 145 -5.25 8.02 -22.59
N SER A 146 -5.17 8.24 -21.28
CA SER A 146 -6.27 7.93 -20.37
C SER A 146 -7.52 8.77 -20.70
N PHE A 147 -8.70 8.15 -20.64
CA PHE A 147 -9.97 8.85 -20.82
C PHE A 147 -10.58 9.34 -19.50
N ILE A 148 -10.02 8.94 -18.38
CA ILE A 148 -10.58 9.19 -17.04
C ILE A 148 -9.69 10.09 -16.19
N ASP A 149 -8.44 10.31 -16.62
CA ASP A 149 -7.47 11.17 -15.95
C ASP A 149 -6.47 11.78 -16.97
N ARG A 150 -5.45 12.52 -16.48
CA ARG A 150 -4.51 13.26 -17.33
C ARG A 150 -3.38 12.44 -17.93
N TRP A 151 -3.24 11.14 -17.56
CA TRP A 151 -2.06 10.35 -17.90
C TRP A 151 -2.06 9.93 -19.37
N THR A 152 -0.90 10.12 -20.00
CA THR A 152 -0.70 9.83 -21.42
C THR A 152 0.06 8.52 -21.64
N LEU A 153 -0.05 7.98 -22.83
CA LEU A 153 0.73 6.83 -23.27
C LEU A 153 2.24 7.10 -23.15
N ALA A 154 2.68 8.30 -23.51
CA ALA A 154 4.08 8.69 -23.43
C ALA A 154 4.59 8.69 -21.97
N GLU A 155 3.82 9.20 -21.01
CA GLU A 155 4.21 9.18 -19.60
C GLU A 155 4.30 7.76 -19.03
N ALA A 156 3.35 6.89 -19.37
CA ALA A 156 3.37 5.48 -18.95
C ALA A 156 4.59 4.73 -19.50
N TYR A 157 4.92 4.96 -20.77
CA TYR A 157 6.10 4.36 -21.41
C TYR A 157 7.41 5.00 -20.97
N GLY A 158 7.42 6.30 -20.68
CA GLY A 158 8.59 6.98 -20.10
C GLY A 158 8.99 6.35 -18.76
N LEU A 159 8.02 6.14 -17.88
CA LEU A 159 8.25 5.45 -16.60
C LEU A 159 8.64 3.97 -16.82
N ALA A 160 8.07 3.27 -17.80
CA ALA A 160 8.43 1.91 -18.14
C ALA A 160 9.86 1.79 -18.71
N ALA A 161 10.31 2.78 -19.49
CA ALA A 161 11.66 2.82 -20.05
C ALA A 161 12.77 2.93 -19.01
N ILE A 162 12.47 3.43 -17.80
CA ILE A 162 13.41 3.42 -16.67
C ILE A 162 13.85 1.98 -16.34
N TYR A 163 12.92 1.04 -16.41
CA TYR A 163 13.16 -0.38 -16.12
C TYR A 163 13.71 -1.16 -17.32
N SER A 164 13.49 -0.69 -18.54
CA SER A 164 13.85 -1.43 -19.76
C SER A 164 15.37 -1.39 -20.02
N GLU A 165 15.95 -2.53 -20.38
CA GLU A 165 17.35 -2.61 -20.83
C GLU A 165 17.46 -2.36 -22.34
N GLU A 166 16.40 -2.70 -23.08
CA GLU A 166 16.34 -2.54 -24.52
C GLU A 166 15.48 -1.32 -24.90
N PRO A 167 15.68 -0.73 -26.09
CA PRO A 167 14.81 0.33 -26.58
C PRO A 167 13.34 -0.08 -26.54
N LEU A 168 12.52 0.69 -25.84
CA LEU A 168 11.10 0.39 -25.65
C LEU A 168 10.25 1.17 -26.65
N GLU A 169 9.74 0.48 -27.68
CA GLU A 169 8.82 1.10 -28.64
C GLU A 169 7.44 1.30 -28.00
N LEU A 170 6.82 2.45 -28.26
CA LEU A 170 5.45 2.74 -27.85
C LEU A 170 4.46 1.93 -28.71
N PHE A 171 3.53 1.28 -28.03
CA PHE A 171 2.43 0.57 -28.70
C PHE A 171 1.10 1.21 -28.30
N ARG A 172 0.28 1.50 -29.29
CA ARG A 172 -1.09 1.95 -29.06
C ARG A 172 -2.05 0.81 -29.36
N CYS A 173 -2.67 0.23 -28.32
CA CYS A 173 -3.55 -0.94 -28.46
C CYS A 173 -2.92 -2.07 -29.29
N ASP A 174 -1.74 -2.52 -28.90
CA ASP A 174 -0.93 -3.58 -29.57
C ASP A 174 -0.45 -3.24 -30.99
N LYS A 175 -0.56 -1.98 -31.44
CA LYS A 175 0.00 -1.50 -32.70
C LYS A 175 1.27 -0.68 -32.44
N PRO A 176 2.39 -1.04 -33.07
CA PRO A 176 3.63 -0.28 -32.95
C PRO A 176 3.44 1.13 -33.52
N THR A 177 4.05 2.13 -32.91
CA THR A 177 3.96 3.53 -33.32
C THR A 177 5.21 4.01 -34.07
N GLY A 178 6.31 3.26 -34.02
CA GLY A 178 7.62 3.67 -34.55
C GLY A 178 8.35 4.66 -33.60
N VAL A 179 7.79 4.98 -32.45
CA VAL A 179 8.38 5.91 -31.47
C VAL A 179 9.01 5.11 -30.32
N ILE A 180 10.27 5.42 -30.01
CA ILE A 180 10.97 4.83 -28.86
C ILE A 180 10.78 5.74 -27.64
N ALA A 181 10.41 5.15 -26.51
CA ALA A 181 10.29 5.87 -25.25
C ALA A 181 11.66 6.21 -24.67
N GLU A 182 11.82 7.44 -24.21
CA GLU A 182 12.93 7.82 -23.35
C GLU A 182 12.55 7.61 -21.88
N ALA A 183 13.49 7.15 -21.04
CA ALA A 183 13.28 7.01 -19.63
C ALA A 183 12.96 8.37 -19.00
N ALA A 184 11.79 8.50 -18.39
CA ALA A 184 11.31 9.77 -17.87
C ALA A 184 10.48 9.61 -16.59
N TRP A 185 10.73 10.50 -15.64
CA TRP A 185 9.92 10.69 -14.45
C TRP A 185 8.71 11.59 -14.75
N PRO A 186 7.49 11.26 -14.31
CA PRO A 186 6.29 12.02 -14.68
C PRO A 186 6.13 13.37 -13.95
N PHE A 187 7.04 13.72 -13.03
CA PHE A 187 7.01 14.97 -12.26
C PHE A 187 8.37 15.69 -12.39
N PRO A 188 8.64 16.31 -13.54
CA PRO A 188 9.97 16.87 -13.84
C PRO A 188 10.36 18.05 -12.93
N GLU A 189 9.43 18.62 -12.19
CA GLU A 189 9.64 19.70 -11.23
C GLU A 189 10.52 19.32 -10.04
N ILE A 190 10.59 18.02 -9.68
CA ILE A 190 11.43 17.54 -8.57
C ILE A 190 12.70 16.83 -9.03
N GLY A 191 12.88 16.65 -10.33
CA GLY A 191 14.08 16.04 -10.91
C GLY A 191 13.80 15.26 -12.17
N GLN A 192 14.86 14.70 -12.74
CA GLN A 192 14.82 13.96 -14.00
C GLN A 192 15.67 12.69 -13.91
N ILE A 193 15.37 11.74 -14.80
CA ILE A 193 16.16 10.52 -15.00
C ILE A 193 17.11 10.76 -16.18
N ASP A 194 18.37 10.36 -16.06
CA ASP A 194 19.28 10.33 -17.20
C ASP A 194 18.93 9.12 -18.10
N PRO A 195 18.41 9.34 -19.32
CA PRO A 195 18.02 8.26 -20.20
C PRO A 195 19.23 7.46 -20.74
N ALA A 196 20.45 8.03 -20.68
CA ALA A 196 21.67 7.37 -21.09
C ALA A 196 22.31 6.50 -20.01
N ALA A 197 21.83 6.59 -18.76
CA ALA A 197 22.33 5.82 -17.64
C ALA A 197 21.96 4.33 -17.80
N THR A 198 22.69 3.44 -17.11
CA THR A 198 22.36 2.03 -17.02
C THR A 198 21.00 1.84 -16.32
N LYS A 199 20.37 0.68 -16.50
CA LYS A 199 19.12 0.34 -15.80
C LYS A 199 19.24 0.53 -14.29
N GLN A 200 20.31 0.04 -13.69
CA GLN A 200 20.52 0.17 -12.24
C GLN A 200 20.60 1.64 -11.81
N GLU A 201 21.40 2.44 -12.50
CA GLU A 201 21.53 3.88 -12.22
C GLU A 201 20.19 4.61 -12.40
N ARG A 202 19.38 4.25 -13.40
CA ARG A 202 18.02 4.81 -13.56
C ARG A 202 17.08 4.41 -12.43
N LEU A 203 17.17 3.18 -11.93
CA LEU A 203 16.40 2.74 -10.77
C LEU A 203 16.84 3.46 -9.49
N ASP A 204 18.14 3.67 -9.30
CA ASP A 204 18.69 4.43 -8.16
C ASP A 204 18.21 5.90 -8.20
N GLN A 205 18.27 6.54 -9.37
CA GLN A 205 17.76 7.90 -9.58
C GLN A 205 16.24 7.95 -9.33
N LEU A 206 15.49 6.94 -9.80
CA LEU A 206 14.06 6.86 -9.55
C LEU A 206 13.76 6.71 -8.05
N ALA A 207 14.49 5.86 -7.34
CA ALA A 207 14.35 5.72 -5.90
C ALA A 207 14.62 7.05 -5.17
N ASP A 208 15.65 7.80 -5.59
CA ASP A 208 15.93 9.14 -5.05
C ASP A 208 14.75 10.11 -5.26
N LEU A 209 14.12 10.09 -6.44
CA LEU A 209 12.95 10.94 -6.75
C LEU A 209 11.72 10.53 -5.94
N PHE A 210 11.53 9.24 -5.66
CA PHE A 210 10.42 8.76 -4.82
C PHE A 210 10.54 9.23 -3.38
N VAL A 211 11.75 9.24 -2.82
CA VAL A 211 11.99 9.69 -1.44
C VAL A 211 12.48 11.14 -1.34
N HIS A 212 12.43 11.88 -2.45
CA HIS A 212 12.83 13.28 -2.47
C HIS A 212 11.98 14.10 -1.48
N PRO A 213 12.60 15.02 -0.69
CA PRO A 213 11.86 15.79 0.33
C PRO A 213 10.67 16.59 -0.20
N GLU A 214 10.73 17.02 -1.46
CA GLU A 214 9.65 17.76 -2.14
C GLU A 214 8.61 16.82 -2.80
N ASN A 215 8.83 15.51 -2.77
CA ASN A 215 7.85 14.55 -3.26
C ASN A 215 6.73 14.33 -2.22
N GLY A 216 5.80 15.27 -2.15
CA GLY A 216 4.64 15.14 -1.27
C GLY A 216 3.66 14.04 -1.68
N ARG A 217 3.76 13.49 -2.89
CA ARG A 217 2.82 12.49 -3.39
C ARG A 217 2.93 11.16 -2.69
N VAL A 218 4.15 10.66 -2.48
CA VAL A 218 4.39 9.39 -1.80
C VAL A 218 3.84 9.40 -0.37
N PRO A 219 4.18 10.35 0.50
CA PRO A 219 3.61 10.40 1.85
C PRO A 219 2.10 10.60 1.85
N ARG A 220 1.52 11.46 0.99
CA ARG A 220 0.06 11.59 0.86
C ARG A 220 -0.61 10.29 0.48
N THR A 221 -0.03 9.54 -0.44
CA THR A 221 -0.59 8.27 -0.91
C THR A 221 -0.66 7.24 0.20
N ILE A 222 0.41 7.06 0.97
CA ILE A 222 0.40 6.06 2.05
C ILE A 222 -0.46 6.48 3.23
N VAL A 223 -0.40 7.74 3.67
CA VAL A 223 -1.24 8.18 4.79
C VAL A 223 -2.73 8.16 4.44
N ASN A 224 -3.10 8.43 3.17
CA ASN A 224 -4.47 8.28 2.70
C ASN A 224 -4.96 6.82 2.79
N ARG A 225 -4.11 5.86 2.47
CA ARG A 225 -4.44 4.43 2.58
C ARG A 225 -4.55 3.97 4.02
N LEU A 226 -3.60 4.38 4.89
CA LEU A 226 -3.69 4.10 6.32
C LEU A 226 -4.95 4.70 6.93
N TRP A 227 -5.27 5.94 6.58
CA TRP A 227 -6.53 6.58 6.97
C TRP A 227 -7.73 5.77 6.48
N GLY A 228 -7.76 5.41 5.20
CA GLY A 228 -8.85 4.62 4.62
C GLY A 228 -9.03 3.27 5.28
N GLN A 229 -7.92 2.58 5.62
CA GLN A 229 -7.92 1.31 6.33
C GLN A 229 -8.53 1.45 7.74
N LEU A 230 -8.24 2.53 8.45
CA LEU A 230 -8.72 2.78 9.81
C LEU A 230 -10.12 3.38 9.85
N MET A 231 -10.44 4.28 8.92
CA MET A 231 -11.67 5.07 8.94
C MET A 231 -12.76 4.53 8.00
N GLY A 232 -12.42 3.54 7.14
CA GLY A 232 -13.33 2.93 6.16
C GLY A 232 -13.47 3.71 4.85
N ARG A 233 -12.92 4.93 4.75
CA ARG A 233 -12.87 5.74 3.54
C ARG A 233 -11.62 6.64 3.58
N GLY A 234 -10.94 6.79 2.45
CA GLY A 234 -9.80 7.70 2.33
C GLY A 234 -10.19 9.17 2.40
N ILE A 235 -9.22 10.02 2.68
CA ILE A 235 -9.33 11.48 2.53
C ILE A 235 -9.47 11.80 1.05
N VAL A 236 -8.71 11.11 0.21
CA VAL A 236 -8.94 11.00 -1.24
C VAL A 236 -9.66 9.68 -1.50
N HIS A 237 -10.68 9.71 -2.33
CA HIS A 237 -11.43 8.51 -2.70
C HIS A 237 -11.80 8.54 -4.20
N PRO A 238 -11.60 7.44 -4.96
CA PRO A 238 -11.02 6.13 -4.55
C PRO A 238 -9.57 6.21 -4.08
N LEU A 239 -9.12 5.25 -3.25
CA LEU A 239 -7.79 5.28 -2.60
C LEU A 239 -6.61 5.35 -3.59
N ASP A 240 -6.78 4.76 -4.78
CA ASP A 240 -5.76 4.71 -5.83
C ASP A 240 -5.89 5.84 -6.88
N ALA A 241 -6.74 6.83 -6.61
CA ALA A 241 -6.98 7.96 -7.50
C ALA A 241 -6.52 9.27 -6.85
N MET A 242 -5.25 9.34 -6.48
CA MET A 242 -4.67 10.50 -5.78
C MET A 242 -4.65 11.80 -6.61
N GLY A 243 -5.14 11.78 -7.86
CA GLY A 243 -5.45 12.96 -8.65
C GLY A 243 -6.83 13.56 -8.37
N THR A 244 -7.67 12.84 -7.63
CA THR A 244 -8.99 13.33 -7.18
C THR A 244 -8.81 14.30 -6.01
N GLU A 245 -9.67 15.31 -5.95
CA GLU A 245 -9.65 16.28 -4.87
C GLU A 245 -9.97 15.63 -3.52
N PRO A 246 -9.15 15.86 -2.49
CA PRO A 246 -9.42 15.37 -1.15
C PRO A 246 -10.63 16.11 -0.54
N TRP A 247 -11.40 15.43 0.29
CA TRP A 247 -12.50 16.09 1.02
C TRP A 247 -11.98 17.06 2.10
N ASP A 248 -10.73 16.91 2.52
CA ASP A 248 -10.01 17.80 3.42
C ASP A 248 -8.51 17.78 3.04
N ALA A 249 -8.09 18.81 2.30
CA ALA A 249 -6.73 18.93 1.81
C ALA A 249 -5.74 19.23 2.96
N ASP A 250 -6.13 20.06 3.90
CA ASP A 250 -5.29 20.48 5.02
C ASP A 250 -4.96 19.29 5.93
N LEU A 251 -5.95 18.44 6.19
CA LEU A 251 -5.75 17.21 6.96
C LEU A 251 -4.79 16.24 6.25
N LEU A 252 -4.98 16.05 4.94
CA LEU A 252 -4.11 15.18 4.16
C LEU A 252 -2.67 15.68 4.17
N ASP A 253 -2.49 16.98 3.94
CA ASP A 253 -1.17 17.61 3.87
C ASP A 253 -0.47 17.61 5.23
N TRP A 254 -1.24 17.85 6.29
CA TRP A 254 -0.72 17.77 7.65
C TRP A 254 -0.26 16.37 8.02
N LEU A 255 -1.06 15.34 7.75
CA LEU A 255 -0.69 13.94 7.99
C LEU A 255 0.54 13.52 7.19
N ALA A 256 0.60 13.91 5.91
CA ALA A 256 1.74 13.60 5.05
C ALA A 256 3.03 14.29 5.52
N SER A 257 2.93 15.57 5.91
CA SER A 257 4.06 16.33 6.45
C SER A 257 4.53 15.78 7.79
N ASP A 258 3.60 15.44 8.70
CA ASP A 258 3.94 14.82 9.99
C ASP A 258 4.62 13.47 9.79
N PHE A 259 4.13 12.64 8.87
CA PHE A 259 4.73 11.35 8.55
C PHE A 259 6.17 11.51 8.04
N GLN A 260 6.39 12.44 7.11
CA GLN A 260 7.71 12.73 6.55
C GLN A 260 8.68 13.28 7.61
N GLN A 261 8.25 14.28 8.39
CA GLN A 261 9.08 14.94 9.40
C GLN A 261 9.46 14.02 10.57
N ASN A 262 8.68 12.97 10.79
CA ASN A 262 8.94 11.98 11.84
C ASN A 262 9.53 10.67 11.30
N GLY A 263 10.29 10.74 10.20
CA GLY A 263 11.11 9.64 9.69
C GLY A 263 10.31 8.52 9.04
N TYR A 264 9.16 8.84 8.45
CA TYR A 264 8.33 7.86 7.73
C TYR A 264 7.94 6.64 8.59
N ASP A 265 7.71 6.85 9.89
CA ASP A 265 7.35 5.81 10.85
C ASP A 265 5.87 5.44 10.74
N LEU A 266 5.62 4.22 10.23
CA LEU A 266 4.27 3.68 10.02
C LEU A 266 3.51 3.48 11.34
N LYS A 267 4.15 2.87 12.36
CA LYS A 267 3.51 2.62 13.66
C LYS A 267 3.14 3.92 14.35
N ARG A 268 4.03 4.93 14.30
CA ARG A 268 3.75 6.25 14.84
C ARG A 268 2.55 6.90 14.17
N THR A 269 2.46 6.82 12.84
CA THR A 269 1.33 7.38 12.08
C THR A 269 0.02 6.66 12.40
N LEU A 270 0.03 5.34 12.51
CA LEU A 270 -1.13 4.58 12.98
C LEU A 270 -1.54 5.03 14.38
N ARG A 271 -0.58 5.14 15.31
CA ARG A 271 -0.83 5.64 16.66
C ARG A 271 -1.51 7.02 16.63
N LEU A 272 -0.97 7.95 15.83
CA LEU A 272 -1.51 9.30 15.70
C LEU A 272 -2.99 9.28 15.27
N ILE A 273 -3.33 8.47 14.27
CA ILE A 273 -4.69 8.37 13.77
C ILE A 273 -5.61 7.73 14.83
N VAL A 274 -5.23 6.60 15.44
CA VAL A 274 -6.12 5.86 16.35
C VAL A 274 -6.27 6.52 17.73
N THR A 275 -5.35 7.43 18.13
CA THR A 275 -5.51 8.25 19.33
C THR A 275 -6.35 9.51 19.09
N SER A 276 -6.62 9.86 17.84
CA SER A 276 -7.39 11.06 17.49
C SER A 276 -8.85 10.98 17.92
N HIS A 277 -9.46 12.13 18.16
CA HIS A 277 -10.91 12.24 18.38
C HIS A 277 -11.71 11.71 17.18
N ALA A 278 -11.22 11.91 15.97
CA ALA A 278 -11.84 11.42 14.75
C ALA A 278 -12.02 9.90 14.79
N TYR A 279 -10.95 9.14 15.03
CA TYR A 279 -11.04 7.68 15.13
C TYR A 279 -11.86 7.22 16.34
N GLN A 280 -11.76 7.91 17.48
CA GLN A 280 -12.43 7.52 18.73
C GLN A 280 -13.91 7.95 18.81
N SER A 281 -14.39 8.73 17.83
CA SER A 281 -15.80 9.09 17.75
C SER A 281 -16.68 7.87 17.43
N SER A 282 -17.96 7.96 17.79
CA SER A 282 -18.96 7.00 17.33
C SER A 282 -19.32 7.36 15.89
N GLY A 283 -19.04 6.48 14.95
CA GLY A 283 -19.54 6.63 13.58
C GLY A 283 -21.05 6.40 13.53
N ASP A 284 -21.77 7.14 12.70
CA ASP A 284 -23.17 6.88 12.43
C ASP A 284 -23.31 5.54 11.69
N ALA A 285 -24.07 4.61 12.28
CA ALA A 285 -24.34 3.31 11.68
C ALA A 285 -25.05 3.38 10.31
N VAL A 286 -25.44 4.57 9.89
CA VAL A 286 -26.23 4.86 8.67
C VAL A 286 -25.57 5.98 7.84
N GLY A 287 -24.28 6.17 7.96
CA GLY A 287 -23.54 7.10 7.09
C GLY A 287 -23.70 6.65 5.64
N GLY A 288 -24.71 7.15 4.96
CA GLY A 288 -24.88 6.95 3.53
C GLY A 288 -23.64 7.48 2.84
N VAL A 289 -22.95 6.60 2.11
CA VAL A 289 -21.92 7.02 1.16
C VAL A 289 -22.63 7.90 0.15
N ALA A 290 -22.46 9.22 0.25
CA ALA A 290 -22.82 10.11 -0.83
C ALA A 290 -21.88 9.77 -2.00
N GLU A 291 -22.35 8.93 -2.91
CA GLU A 291 -21.70 8.75 -4.20
C GLU A 291 -21.81 10.07 -4.94
N GLY A 292 -20.67 10.69 -5.25
CA GLY A 292 -20.60 11.89 -6.09
C GLY A 292 -21.20 13.14 -5.44
N GLY A 293 -20.50 13.75 -4.54
CA GLY A 293 -20.92 15.00 -3.90
C GLY A 293 -20.01 15.34 -2.73
N ASN A 294 -20.27 16.45 -2.09
CA ASN A 294 -19.50 16.93 -0.95
C ASN A 294 -19.55 15.91 0.20
N TYR A 295 -18.52 15.06 0.26
CA TYR A 295 -18.37 14.16 1.41
C TYR A 295 -18.13 14.97 2.67
N THR A 296 -18.90 14.70 3.71
CA THR A 296 -18.69 15.28 5.04
C THR A 296 -18.32 14.15 5.99
N TYR A 297 -17.20 14.28 6.68
CA TYR A 297 -16.77 13.32 7.69
C TYR A 297 -17.68 13.41 8.93
N ASN A 298 -18.36 12.30 9.26
CA ASN A 298 -19.25 12.16 10.41
C ASN A 298 -18.81 11.08 11.39
N GLY A 299 -17.56 10.63 11.29
CA GLY A 299 -17.00 9.54 12.08
C GLY A 299 -16.53 8.35 11.22
N PRO A 300 -15.87 7.36 11.82
CA PRO A 300 -15.41 6.18 11.12
C PRO A 300 -16.58 5.39 10.52
N SER A 301 -16.47 5.01 9.26
CA SER A 301 -17.49 4.18 8.60
C SER A 301 -17.44 2.73 9.12
N PRO A 302 -18.58 2.06 9.25
CA PRO A 302 -18.61 0.63 9.56
C PRO A 302 -17.82 -0.17 8.51
N LYS A 303 -16.93 -1.05 8.99
CA LYS A 303 -16.13 -1.94 8.14
C LYS A 303 -16.55 -3.39 8.38
N ARG A 304 -16.55 -4.17 7.31
CA ARG A 304 -16.63 -5.64 7.43
C ARG A 304 -15.26 -6.16 7.87
N LEU A 305 -15.26 -7.25 8.61
CA LEU A 305 -14.03 -8.01 8.86
C LEU A 305 -13.50 -8.51 7.51
N THR A 306 -12.17 -8.55 7.37
CA THR A 306 -11.56 -9.29 6.27
C THR A 306 -11.82 -10.78 6.43
N ALA A 307 -11.57 -11.59 5.40
CA ALA A 307 -11.72 -13.04 5.48
C ALA A 307 -10.84 -13.65 6.57
N GLU A 308 -9.60 -13.17 6.66
CA GLU A 308 -8.61 -13.58 7.65
C GLU A 308 -9.10 -13.22 9.07
N GLN A 309 -9.47 -11.97 9.31
CA GLN A 309 -10.00 -11.54 10.61
C GLN A 309 -11.24 -12.33 11.03
N PHE A 310 -12.11 -12.67 10.07
CA PHE A 310 -13.32 -13.44 10.36
C PHE A 310 -12.98 -14.88 10.77
N VAL A 311 -12.10 -15.54 10.04
CA VAL A 311 -11.66 -16.91 10.32
C VAL A 311 -10.89 -16.96 11.65
N ASP A 312 -9.95 -16.06 11.87
CA ASP A 312 -9.18 -15.93 13.12
C ASP A 312 -10.10 -15.69 14.32
N ALA A 313 -11.11 -14.84 14.17
CA ALA A 313 -12.11 -14.61 15.23
C ALA A 313 -12.91 -15.87 15.57
N ILE A 314 -13.30 -16.67 14.57
CA ILE A 314 -13.99 -17.95 14.80
C ILE A 314 -13.08 -18.93 15.53
N TRP A 315 -11.82 -19.06 15.12
CA TRP A 315 -10.86 -19.95 15.77
C TRP A 315 -10.59 -19.53 17.22
N GLN A 316 -10.39 -18.24 17.44
CA GLN A 316 -10.18 -17.70 18.78
C GLN A 316 -11.40 -17.94 19.70
N LEU A 317 -12.63 -17.79 19.18
CA LEU A 317 -13.85 -17.99 19.96
C LEU A 317 -14.17 -19.46 20.20
N SER A 318 -13.87 -20.35 19.26
CA SER A 318 -14.14 -21.79 19.36
C SER A 318 -13.03 -22.56 20.08
N GLY A 319 -11.85 -21.96 20.25
CA GLY A 319 -10.65 -22.64 20.77
C GLY A 319 -10.14 -23.74 19.83
N SER A 320 -10.44 -23.65 18.53
CA SER A 320 -10.05 -24.65 17.53
C SER A 320 -9.32 -23.95 16.37
N ALA A 321 -8.39 -24.68 15.76
CA ALA A 321 -7.70 -24.27 14.54
C ALA A 321 -7.61 -25.44 13.57
N PRO A 322 -7.51 -25.22 12.25
CA PRO A 322 -7.34 -26.29 11.30
C PRO A 322 -6.02 -27.03 11.54
N ALA A 323 -6.03 -28.36 11.27
CA ALA A 323 -4.85 -29.21 11.43
C ALA A 323 -3.75 -28.96 10.39
N ALA A 324 -4.10 -28.32 9.28
CA ALA A 324 -3.18 -27.92 8.22
C ALA A 324 -3.63 -26.59 7.62
N PHE A 325 -2.67 -25.79 7.17
CA PHE A 325 -2.90 -24.48 6.59
C PHE A 325 -2.37 -24.44 5.17
N ASP A 326 -3.18 -23.95 4.26
CA ASP A 326 -2.76 -23.70 2.88
C ASP A 326 -2.03 -22.35 2.73
N ALA A 327 -2.24 -21.45 3.67
CA ALA A 327 -1.58 -20.16 3.69
C ALA A 327 -0.24 -20.21 4.47
N PRO A 328 0.82 -19.60 3.98
CA PRO A 328 2.13 -19.59 4.65
C PRO A 328 2.12 -18.86 6.00
N PHE A 329 1.12 -18.00 6.22
CA PHE A 329 0.96 -17.23 7.46
C PHE A 329 -0.45 -17.43 7.99
N SER A 330 -0.59 -18.35 8.95
CA SER A 330 -1.84 -18.57 9.67
C SER A 330 -1.83 -17.76 10.95
N ARG A 331 -2.81 -16.90 11.10
CA ARG A 331 -3.00 -16.11 12.32
C ARG A 331 -3.94 -16.86 13.27
N GLY A 332 -3.88 -16.53 14.55
CA GLY A 332 -4.79 -17.11 15.54
C GLY A 332 -4.43 -18.51 16.02
N VAL A 333 -3.35 -19.12 15.56
CA VAL A 333 -2.84 -20.35 16.14
C VAL A 333 -1.87 -19.98 17.25
N VAL A 334 -2.38 -19.94 18.46
CA VAL A 334 -1.54 -19.86 19.64
C VAL A 334 -0.99 -21.26 19.90
N SER A 335 0.31 -21.39 19.81
CA SER A 335 1.05 -22.60 20.24
C SER A 335 0.88 -22.87 21.72
#